data_5ef1d2d6174bcb56d2ce7a9014bcc2f1
#
_entry.id   5ef1d2d6174bcb56d2ce7a9014bcc2f1
#
_cell.length_a   1.000
_cell.length_b   1.000
_cell.length_c   1.000
_cell.angle_alpha   90.00
_cell.angle_beta   90.00
_cell.angle_gamma   90.00
#
_symmetry.space_group_name_H-M   'P 1'
#
loop_
_entity.id
_entity.type
_entity.pdbx_description
1 polymer ?
#
loop_
_entity_poly.entity_id
_entity_poly.type
_entity_poly.pdbx_seq_one_letter_code
_entity_poly.pdbx_strand_id
1 'polypeptide(L)'
;LILNEGARGKWVIMLPVIIGSAIMSICLWVYWNSESAAGDLPKYVSVIVTLVYTGAYILLKDEGVNDGLSDFKPGLKINDKIAMVSLILLILAGLFYSLRMILSPDSVIDAGFPEGYSGTLDKDLGMGEPFPTTVSVSGALILIYTLFSALVLLDGASGKWTVLHPSMFAFITVTISIFVGLIAGDARNASDQNQLDAMTGAVVMLLVLISYFRLKGEGVEDGITFLGEPVEDEGMWTNSLLLFALVMGALFAASEIILPMM
;
A
#
# COMPACT_ATOMS: atom_id res chain seq x y z
N LEU A 1 15.17 1.29 2.50
CA LEU A 1 15.31 0.95 3.92
C LEU A 1 16.32 -0.18 4.13
N ILE A 2 16.05 -1.41 3.65
CA ILE A 2 16.94 -2.56 3.87
C ILE A 2 18.35 -2.32 3.31
N LEU A 3 18.46 -1.78 2.11
CA LEU A 3 19.75 -1.48 1.48
C LEU A 3 20.53 -0.39 2.23
N ASN A 4 19.86 0.53 2.90
CA ASN A 4 20.49 1.66 3.57
C ASN A 4 20.74 1.42 5.07
N GLU A 5 19.84 0.72 5.73
CA GLU A 5 19.87 0.52 7.18
C GLU A 5 20.22 -0.93 7.59
N GLY A 6 20.44 -1.80 6.59
CA GLY A 6 20.64 -3.22 6.81
C GLY A 6 19.35 -4.01 7.04
N ALA A 7 19.51 -5.34 7.11
CA ALA A 7 18.39 -6.26 7.16
C ALA A 7 17.81 -6.49 8.56
N ARG A 8 18.59 -6.18 9.62
CA ARG A 8 18.27 -6.56 11.00
C ARG A 8 16.87 -6.11 11.44
N GLY A 9 16.04 -7.07 11.87
CA GLY A 9 14.68 -6.81 12.35
C GLY A 9 13.68 -6.36 11.29
N LYS A 10 14.03 -6.39 10.00
CA LYS A 10 13.15 -5.89 8.92
C LYS A 10 12.09 -6.91 8.47
N TRP A 11 11.90 -8.01 9.21
CA TRP A 11 10.80 -8.96 8.98
C TRP A 11 9.43 -8.24 9.01
N VAL A 12 9.29 -7.18 9.79
CA VAL A 12 8.07 -6.36 9.89
C VAL A 12 7.67 -5.72 8.56
N ILE A 13 8.63 -5.50 7.65
CA ILE A 13 8.39 -5.00 6.29
C ILE A 13 8.26 -6.17 5.32
N MET A 14 9.22 -7.10 5.38
CA MET A 14 9.35 -8.16 4.37
C MET A 14 8.17 -9.13 4.37
N LEU A 15 7.69 -9.58 5.54
CA LEU A 15 6.61 -10.55 5.59
C LEU A 15 5.29 -10.02 5.03
N PRO A 16 4.80 -8.82 5.40
CA PRO A 16 3.59 -8.26 4.78
C PRO A 16 3.73 -8.07 3.27
N VAL A 17 4.91 -7.65 2.79
CA VAL A 17 5.15 -7.47 1.35
C VAL A 17 5.14 -8.81 0.62
N ILE A 18 5.74 -9.87 1.19
CA ILE A 18 5.70 -11.22 0.61
C ILE A 18 4.25 -11.74 0.56
N ILE A 19 3.51 -11.61 1.66
CA ILE A 19 2.11 -12.03 1.72
C ILE A 19 1.27 -11.26 0.68
N GLY A 20 1.40 -9.95 0.65
CA GLY A 20 0.66 -9.12 -0.30
C GLY A 20 1.02 -9.39 -1.76
N SER A 21 2.31 -9.58 -2.08
CA SER A 21 2.75 -9.93 -3.44
C SER A 21 2.25 -11.31 -3.88
N ALA A 22 2.19 -12.29 -2.96
CA ALA A 22 1.61 -13.59 -3.23
C ALA A 22 0.11 -13.50 -3.53
N ILE A 23 -0.64 -12.73 -2.74
CA ILE A 23 -2.06 -12.48 -2.98
C ILE A 23 -2.28 -11.73 -4.29
N MET A 24 -1.45 -10.71 -4.57
CA MET A 24 -1.47 -9.99 -5.84
C MET A 24 -1.25 -10.94 -7.04
N SER A 25 -0.31 -11.89 -6.92
CA SER A 25 -0.10 -12.92 -7.93
C SER A 25 -1.36 -13.77 -8.12
N ILE A 26 -1.99 -14.20 -7.04
CA ILE A 26 -3.25 -14.96 -7.11
C ILE A 26 -4.33 -14.14 -7.81
N CYS A 27 -4.49 -12.86 -7.47
CA CYS A 27 -5.46 -11.97 -8.11
C CYS A 27 -5.22 -11.88 -9.63
N LEU A 28 -3.96 -11.73 -10.05
CA LEU A 28 -3.60 -11.71 -11.47
C LEU A 28 -3.92 -13.04 -12.17
N TRP A 29 -3.70 -14.17 -11.52
CA TRP A 29 -4.06 -15.47 -12.11
C TRP A 29 -5.57 -15.68 -12.21
N VAL A 30 -6.35 -15.13 -11.30
CA VAL A 30 -7.81 -15.30 -11.26
C VAL A 30 -8.53 -14.31 -12.18
N TYR A 31 -8.12 -13.04 -12.16
CA TYR A 31 -8.90 -11.95 -12.78
C TYR A 31 -8.28 -11.37 -14.05
N TRP A 32 -7.01 -11.69 -14.37
CA TRP A 32 -6.38 -11.14 -15.56
C TRP A 32 -6.89 -11.78 -16.84
N ASN A 33 -7.32 -10.95 -17.79
CA ASN A 33 -7.71 -11.42 -19.12
C ASN A 33 -6.48 -11.65 -20.02
N SER A 34 -6.23 -12.90 -20.41
CA SER A 34 -5.11 -13.29 -21.25
C SER A 34 -5.25 -12.84 -22.72
N GLU A 35 -6.44 -12.39 -23.12
CA GLU A 35 -6.69 -11.83 -24.47
C GLU A 35 -6.21 -10.37 -24.59
N SER A 36 -5.75 -9.77 -23.49
CA SER A 36 -5.13 -8.44 -23.50
C SER A 36 -3.87 -8.40 -24.35
N ALA A 37 -3.48 -7.22 -24.83
CA ALA A 37 -2.25 -7.02 -25.61
C ALA A 37 -0.97 -7.47 -24.86
N ALA A 38 -0.99 -7.51 -23.53
CA ALA A 38 0.12 -7.98 -22.72
C ALA A 38 0.16 -9.51 -22.57
N GLY A 39 -0.88 -10.24 -23.05
CA GLY A 39 -1.01 -11.69 -22.90
C GLY A 39 -0.93 -12.11 -21.42
N ASP A 40 -0.23 -13.19 -21.15
CA ASP A 40 -0.04 -13.72 -19.79
C ASP A 40 1.19 -13.14 -19.05
N LEU A 41 1.90 -12.18 -19.63
CA LEU A 41 3.13 -11.63 -19.07
C LEU A 41 2.94 -11.12 -17.63
N PRO A 42 1.88 -10.36 -17.27
CA PRO A 42 1.67 -9.88 -15.90
C PRO A 42 1.55 -10.99 -14.85
N LYS A 43 0.93 -12.11 -15.22
CA LYS A 43 0.83 -13.29 -14.33
C LYS A 43 2.21 -13.82 -13.96
N TYR A 44 3.07 -14.04 -14.96
CA TYR A 44 4.42 -14.56 -14.73
C TYR A 44 5.30 -13.57 -13.99
N VAL A 45 5.24 -12.28 -14.34
CA VAL A 45 6.01 -11.23 -13.67
C VAL A 45 5.64 -11.16 -12.20
N SER A 46 4.36 -11.24 -11.83
CA SER A 46 3.92 -11.20 -10.44
C SER A 46 4.48 -12.37 -9.60
N VAL A 47 4.50 -13.57 -10.18
CA VAL A 47 5.12 -14.74 -9.53
C VAL A 47 6.62 -14.53 -9.35
N ILE A 48 7.32 -14.03 -10.37
CA ILE A 48 8.76 -13.74 -10.27
C ILE A 48 9.02 -12.72 -9.17
N VAL A 49 8.24 -11.64 -9.09
CA VAL A 49 8.35 -10.62 -8.04
C VAL A 49 8.18 -11.25 -6.65
N THR A 50 7.17 -12.09 -6.47
CA THR A 50 6.94 -12.79 -5.21
C THR A 50 8.11 -13.70 -4.84
N LEU A 51 8.66 -14.44 -5.82
CA LEU A 51 9.83 -15.30 -5.62
C LEU A 51 11.09 -14.48 -5.29
N VAL A 52 11.28 -13.31 -5.90
CA VAL A 52 12.40 -12.41 -5.61
C VAL A 52 12.33 -11.90 -4.16
N TYR A 53 11.16 -11.42 -3.70
CA TYR A 53 11.00 -11.00 -2.30
C TYR A 53 11.20 -12.15 -1.32
N THR A 54 10.68 -13.33 -1.63
CA THR A 54 10.86 -14.53 -0.80
C THR A 54 12.32 -14.97 -0.76
N GLY A 55 12.99 -14.99 -1.91
CA GLY A 55 14.41 -15.32 -2.01
C GLY A 55 15.27 -14.31 -1.26
N ALA A 56 15.01 -13.02 -1.41
CA ALA A 56 15.69 -11.98 -0.66
C ALA A 56 15.52 -12.17 0.85
N TYR A 57 14.31 -12.45 1.31
CA TYR A 57 14.06 -12.73 2.73
C TYR A 57 14.85 -13.93 3.25
N ILE A 58 14.92 -15.01 2.45
CA ILE A 58 15.69 -16.21 2.83
C ILE A 58 17.18 -15.88 2.92
N LEU A 59 17.73 -15.16 1.96
CA LEU A 59 19.15 -14.78 1.93
C LEU A 59 19.53 -13.84 3.07
N LEU A 60 18.62 -12.94 3.46
CA LEU A 60 18.85 -11.98 4.54
C LEU A 60 18.69 -12.57 5.95
N LYS A 61 18.35 -13.85 6.09
CA LYS A 61 18.24 -14.49 7.40
C LYS A 61 19.54 -14.46 8.16
N ASP A 62 20.65 -14.68 7.49
CA ASP A 62 21.99 -14.66 8.10
C ASP A 62 22.42 -13.22 8.48
N GLU A 63 21.77 -12.20 7.90
CA GLU A 63 21.96 -10.80 8.23
C GLU A 63 21.00 -10.30 9.32
N GLY A 64 20.22 -11.20 9.93
CA GLY A 64 19.34 -10.89 11.05
C GLY A 64 17.99 -10.28 10.65
N VAL A 65 17.49 -10.51 9.44
CA VAL A 65 16.16 -10.03 9.04
C VAL A 65 15.06 -10.50 10.00
N ASN A 66 15.25 -11.67 10.61
CA ASN A 66 14.34 -12.28 11.59
C ASN A 66 14.58 -11.84 13.04
N ASP A 67 15.54 -10.96 13.30
CA ASP A 67 15.82 -10.52 14.66
C ASP A 67 14.54 -9.94 15.29
N GLY A 68 14.23 -10.43 16.50
CA GLY A 68 13.00 -10.08 17.21
C GLY A 68 11.74 -10.85 16.79
N LEU A 69 11.75 -11.61 15.68
CA LEU A 69 10.58 -12.40 15.27
C LEU A 69 10.31 -13.55 16.24
N SER A 70 11.36 -14.22 16.76
CA SER A 70 11.23 -15.27 17.78
C SER A 70 10.64 -14.77 19.09
N ASP A 71 10.88 -13.51 19.41
CA ASP A 71 10.43 -12.85 20.63
C ASP A 71 9.07 -12.15 20.44
N PHE A 72 8.56 -12.16 19.22
CA PHE A 72 7.27 -11.59 18.91
C PHE A 72 6.14 -12.31 19.63
N LYS A 73 5.58 -11.64 20.60
CA LYS A 73 4.38 -12.07 21.32
C LYS A 73 3.27 -11.11 20.96
N PRO A 74 2.26 -11.56 20.19
CA PRO A 74 1.15 -10.71 19.84
C PRO A 74 0.41 -10.25 21.09
N GLY A 75 0.24 -8.94 21.21
CA GLY A 75 -0.46 -8.32 22.34
C GLY A 75 -0.62 -6.83 22.05
N LEU A 76 -1.63 -6.21 22.63
CA LEU A 76 -1.81 -4.76 22.51
C LEU A 76 -0.69 -4.05 23.30
N LYS A 77 0.30 -3.54 22.56
CA LYS A 77 1.48 -2.89 23.13
C LYS A 77 1.46 -1.36 23.01
N ILE A 78 0.35 -0.78 22.56
CA ILE A 78 0.15 0.66 22.44
C ILE A 78 -0.50 1.17 23.72
N ASN A 79 0.12 2.16 24.34
CA ASN A 79 -0.39 2.78 25.58
C ASN A 79 -1.35 3.94 25.31
N ASP A 80 -1.11 4.69 24.22
CA ASP A 80 -2.00 5.78 23.82
C ASP A 80 -3.33 5.23 23.30
N LYS A 81 -4.38 5.46 24.07
CA LYS A 81 -5.73 4.93 23.76
C LYS A 81 -6.28 5.46 22.43
N ILE A 82 -5.95 6.71 22.07
CA ILE A 82 -6.43 7.31 20.82
C ILE A 82 -5.72 6.64 19.64
N ALA A 83 -4.40 6.49 19.72
CA ALA A 83 -3.64 5.77 18.70
C ALA A 83 -4.11 4.31 18.58
N MET A 84 -4.31 3.62 19.69
CA MET A 84 -4.79 2.24 19.70
C MET A 84 -6.16 2.11 19.02
N VAL A 85 -7.12 2.96 19.36
CA VAL A 85 -8.46 2.93 18.72
C VAL A 85 -8.36 3.28 17.24
N SER A 86 -7.55 4.29 16.89
CA SER A 86 -7.35 4.66 15.47
C SER A 86 -6.74 3.52 14.66
N LEU A 87 -5.74 2.81 15.20
CA LEU A 87 -5.16 1.62 14.55
C LEU A 87 -6.17 0.48 14.41
N ILE A 88 -6.98 0.22 15.44
CA ILE A 88 -8.02 -0.82 15.36
C ILE A 88 -9.04 -0.49 14.26
N LEU A 89 -9.53 0.75 14.22
CA LEU A 89 -10.46 1.18 13.18
C LEU A 89 -9.83 1.09 11.79
N LEU A 90 -8.56 1.48 11.65
CA LEU A 90 -7.81 1.38 10.41
C LEU A 90 -7.68 -0.08 9.95
N ILE A 91 -7.38 -1.00 10.87
CA ILE A 91 -7.27 -2.43 10.56
C ILE A 91 -8.63 -3.00 10.14
N LEU A 92 -9.70 -2.67 10.84
CA LEU A 92 -11.04 -3.14 10.50
C LEU A 92 -11.49 -2.62 9.13
N ALA A 93 -11.31 -1.33 8.86
CA ALA A 93 -11.61 -0.74 7.57
C ALA A 93 -10.75 -1.36 6.46
N GLY A 94 -9.43 -1.46 6.69
CA GLY A 94 -8.50 -2.05 5.74
C GLY A 94 -8.82 -3.51 5.41
N LEU A 95 -9.14 -4.33 6.40
CA LEU A 95 -9.57 -5.72 6.17
C LEU A 95 -10.88 -5.77 5.38
N PHE A 96 -11.87 -4.96 5.74
CA PHE A 96 -13.14 -4.93 5.04
C PHE A 96 -12.98 -4.58 3.56
N TYR A 97 -12.26 -3.49 3.26
CA TYR A 97 -12.04 -3.05 1.88
C TYR A 97 -11.14 -4.00 1.11
N SER A 98 -10.03 -4.46 1.69
CA SER A 98 -9.12 -5.37 1.01
C SER A 98 -9.80 -6.69 0.66
N LEU A 99 -10.52 -7.31 1.60
CA LEU A 99 -11.20 -8.57 1.34
C LEU A 99 -12.32 -8.42 0.31
N ARG A 100 -13.11 -7.35 0.39
CA ARG A 100 -14.15 -7.06 -0.61
C ARG A 100 -13.55 -6.91 -2.01
N MET A 101 -12.47 -6.13 -2.14
CA MET A 101 -11.80 -5.90 -3.42
C MET A 101 -11.12 -7.14 -3.98
N ILE A 102 -10.56 -8.01 -3.11
CA ILE A 102 -9.89 -9.25 -3.53
C ILE A 102 -10.90 -10.33 -3.93
N LEU A 103 -11.94 -10.50 -3.11
CA LEU A 103 -12.87 -11.64 -3.26
C LEU A 103 -14.05 -11.35 -4.19
N SER A 104 -14.42 -10.10 -4.37
CA SER A 104 -15.59 -9.69 -5.15
C SER A 104 -15.32 -8.36 -5.87
N PRO A 105 -14.30 -8.29 -6.74
CA PRO A 105 -13.94 -7.04 -7.44
C PRO A 105 -15.11 -6.52 -8.29
N ASP A 106 -15.87 -7.39 -8.95
CA ASP A 106 -17.03 -7.01 -9.76
C ASP A 106 -18.08 -6.26 -8.93
N SER A 107 -18.34 -6.69 -7.70
CA SER A 107 -19.29 -5.99 -6.82
C SER A 107 -18.84 -4.59 -6.42
N VAL A 108 -17.53 -4.33 -6.45
CA VAL A 108 -16.96 -2.98 -6.21
C VAL A 108 -17.12 -2.12 -7.45
N ILE A 109 -16.90 -2.72 -8.62
CA ILE A 109 -17.08 -2.05 -9.92
C ILE A 109 -18.55 -1.67 -10.11
N ASP A 110 -19.47 -2.61 -9.93
CA ASP A 110 -20.92 -2.40 -10.08
C ASP A 110 -21.46 -1.32 -9.13
N ALA A 111 -20.92 -1.25 -7.91
CA ALA A 111 -21.31 -0.23 -6.95
C ALA A 111 -20.74 1.16 -7.25
N GLY A 112 -19.55 1.21 -7.81
CA GLY A 112 -18.80 2.47 -8.02
C GLY A 112 -18.95 3.09 -9.41
N PHE A 113 -19.39 2.30 -10.40
CA PHE A 113 -19.47 2.75 -11.80
C PHE A 113 -20.89 2.66 -12.33
N PRO A 114 -21.35 3.65 -13.15
CA PRO A 114 -22.63 3.58 -13.86
C PRO A 114 -22.69 2.35 -14.78
N GLU A 115 -23.89 1.82 -15.01
CA GLU A 115 -24.10 0.71 -15.94
C GLU A 115 -23.46 1.03 -17.32
N GLY A 116 -22.69 0.10 -17.84
CA GLY A 116 -22.00 0.20 -19.14
C GLY A 116 -20.69 0.97 -19.14
N TYR A 117 -20.26 1.54 -18.01
CA TYR A 117 -19.01 2.29 -17.94
C TYR A 117 -17.77 1.39 -18.07
N SER A 118 -17.79 0.22 -17.47
CA SER A 118 -16.68 -0.74 -17.53
C SER A 118 -16.38 -1.21 -18.96
N GLY A 119 -17.40 -1.30 -19.81
CA GLY A 119 -17.24 -1.77 -21.19
C GLY A 119 -16.70 -0.72 -22.19
N THR A 120 -16.71 0.57 -21.84
CA THR A 120 -16.27 1.64 -22.76
C THR A 120 -14.79 2.00 -22.57
N LEU A 121 -14.27 2.00 -21.37
CA LEU A 121 -12.87 2.32 -21.09
C LEU A 121 -11.89 1.30 -21.66
N ASP A 122 -12.27 0.03 -21.68
CA ASP A 122 -11.42 -1.06 -22.15
C ASP A 122 -11.20 -1.05 -23.66
N LYS A 123 -12.20 -0.64 -24.42
CA LYS A 123 -12.12 -0.60 -25.89
C LYS A 123 -11.31 0.57 -26.40
N ASP A 124 -11.41 1.72 -25.74
CA ASP A 124 -10.75 2.96 -26.16
C ASP A 124 -9.28 3.01 -25.77
N LEU A 125 -8.88 2.34 -24.69
CA LEU A 125 -7.49 2.28 -24.22
C LEU A 125 -6.69 1.09 -24.79
N GLY A 126 -7.32 0.18 -25.54
CA GLY A 126 -6.66 -1.01 -26.09
C GLY A 126 -6.16 -1.99 -25.02
N MET A 127 -6.54 -1.77 -23.78
CA MET A 127 -6.25 -2.64 -22.65
C MET A 127 -7.48 -3.52 -22.43
N GLY A 128 -7.38 -4.82 -22.69
CA GLY A 128 -8.48 -5.75 -22.41
C GLY A 128 -8.86 -5.70 -20.94
N GLU A 129 -10.13 -5.82 -20.63
CA GLU A 129 -10.80 -5.59 -19.32
C GLU A 129 -9.91 -5.77 -18.06
N PRO A 130 -9.12 -4.76 -17.65
CA PRO A 130 -8.25 -4.89 -16.48
C PRO A 130 -8.97 -4.53 -15.17
N PHE A 131 -10.23 -4.10 -15.21
CA PHE A 131 -10.91 -3.54 -14.05
C PHE A 131 -10.98 -4.48 -12.84
N PRO A 132 -11.47 -5.73 -12.95
CA PRO A 132 -11.46 -6.66 -11.82
C PRO A 132 -10.05 -6.93 -11.29
N THR A 133 -9.09 -7.02 -12.20
CA THR A 133 -7.68 -7.18 -11.84
C THR A 133 -7.14 -5.97 -11.08
N THR A 134 -7.39 -4.76 -11.58
CA THR A 134 -6.92 -3.52 -10.94
C THR A 134 -7.52 -3.37 -9.55
N VAL A 135 -8.81 -3.63 -9.40
CA VAL A 135 -9.50 -3.58 -8.11
C VAL A 135 -8.91 -4.61 -7.14
N SER A 136 -8.77 -5.86 -7.57
CA SER A 136 -8.25 -6.93 -6.70
C SER A 136 -6.79 -6.74 -6.30
N VAL A 137 -5.95 -6.25 -7.21
CA VAL A 137 -4.55 -5.87 -6.92
C VAL A 137 -4.50 -4.70 -5.94
N SER A 138 -5.35 -3.70 -6.11
CA SER A 138 -5.46 -2.60 -5.13
C SER A 138 -5.90 -3.10 -3.76
N GLY A 139 -6.80 -4.07 -3.71
CA GLY A 139 -7.18 -4.75 -2.47
C GLY A 139 -5.98 -5.44 -1.79
N ALA A 140 -5.11 -6.10 -2.56
CA ALA A 140 -3.89 -6.72 -2.03
C ALA A 140 -2.90 -5.67 -1.48
N LEU A 141 -2.78 -4.51 -2.12
CA LEU A 141 -1.97 -3.40 -1.60
C LEU A 141 -2.55 -2.83 -0.29
N ILE A 142 -3.86 -2.62 -0.21
CA ILE A 142 -4.52 -2.20 1.04
C ILE A 142 -4.26 -3.21 2.15
N LEU A 143 -4.26 -4.51 1.83
CA LEU A 143 -3.96 -5.55 2.81
C LEU A 143 -2.53 -5.43 3.36
N ILE A 144 -1.52 -5.11 2.54
CA ILE A 144 -0.15 -4.88 3.02
C ILE A 144 -0.14 -3.77 4.08
N TYR A 145 -0.75 -2.62 3.81
CA TYR A 145 -0.81 -1.51 4.76
C TYR A 145 -1.64 -1.83 6.00
N THR A 146 -2.65 -2.67 5.85
CA THR A 146 -3.44 -3.18 6.97
C THR A 146 -2.58 -4.07 7.88
N LEU A 147 -1.77 -4.96 7.29
CA LEU A 147 -0.82 -5.79 8.04
C LEU A 147 0.26 -4.94 8.74
N PHE A 148 0.75 -3.88 8.11
CA PHE A 148 1.65 -2.93 8.76
C PHE A 148 1.01 -2.31 10.00
N SER A 149 -0.23 -1.85 9.88
CA SER A 149 -0.97 -1.27 11.01
C SER A 149 -1.20 -2.29 12.13
N ALA A 150 -1.48 -3.55 11.77
CA ALA A 150 -1.64 -4.64 12.74
C ALA A 150 -0.32 -4.95 13.46
N LEU A 151 0.80 -4.93 12.75
CA LEU A 151 2.13 -5.12 13.37
C LEU A 151 2.46 -3.99 14.34
N VAL A 152 2.15 -2.73 14.00
CA VAL A 152 2.34 -1.61 14.94
C VAL A 152 1.50 -1.82 16.21
N LEU A 153 0.23 -2.21 16.06
CA LEU A 153 -0.66 -2.44 17.19
C LEU A 153 -0.19 -3.58 18.09
N LEU A 154 0.32 -4.67 17.50
CA LEU A 154 0.66 -5.91 18.20
C LEU A 154 2.11 -5.97 18.70
N ASP A 155 3.02 -5.24 18.06
CA ASP A 155 4.45 -5.23 18.38
C ASP A 155 4.92 -3.94 19.06
N GLY A 156 4.08 -2.91 19.07
CA GLY A 156 4.39 -1.59 19.61
C GLY A 156 4.92 -0.63 18.57
N ALA A 157 5.03 0.64 18.97
CA ALA A 157 5.31 1.75 18.09
C ALA A 157 6.81 1.97 17.82
N SER A 158 7.69 1.61 18.77
CA SER A 158 9.12 1.94 18.68
C SER A 158 9.76 1.50 17.35
N GLY A 159 10.36 2.45 16.63
CA GLY A 159 11.02 2.25 15.35
C GLY A 159 10.09 1.89 14.17
N LYS A 160 8.76 1.96 14.34
CA LYS A 160 7.80 1.58 13.30
C LYS A 160 7.51 2.67 12.26
N TRP A 161 8.28 3.78 12.26
CA TRP A 161 8.24 4.76 11.18
C TRP A 161 8.46 4.10 9.81
N THR A 162 9.26 3.04 9.75
CA THR A 162 9.58 2.29 8.55
C THR A 162 8.36 1.70 7.83
N VAL A 163 7.27 1.44 8.56
CA VAL A 163 6.00 0.92 8.01
C VAL A 163 4.90 1.97 8.00
N LEU A 164 4.90 2.92 8.96
CA LEU A 164 3.87 3.96 9.03
C LEU A 164 4.08 5.08 8.00
N HIS A 165 5.32 5.50 7.70
CA HIS A 165 5.56 6.51 6.68
C HIS A 165 5.06 6.06 5.29
N PRO A 166 5.43 4.87 4.77
CA PRO A 166 4.86 4.39 3.51
C PRO A 166 3.34 4.32 3.54
N SER A 167 2.74 3.89 4.66
CA SER A 167 1.29 3.83 4.82
C SER A 167 0.65 5.22 4.74
N MET A 168 1.23 6.21 5.42
CA MET A 168 0.76 7.60 5.35
C MET A 168 0.81 8.13 3.92
N PHE A 169 1.94 7.97 3.22
CA PHE A 169 2.07 8.41 1.83
C PHE A 169 1.06 7.73 0.92
N ALA A 170 0.87 6.42 1.05
CA ALA A 170 -0.10 5.68 0.25
C ALA A 170 -1.53 6.20 0.46
N PHE A 171 -1.97 6.32 1.72
CA PHE A 171 -3.34 6.78 2.01
C PHE A 171 -3.55 8.25 1.65
N ILE A 172 -2.57 9.13 1.84
CA ILE A 172 -2.64 10.52 1.40
C ILE A 172 -2.79 10.57 -0.12
N THR A 173 -1.94 9.85 -0.87
CA THR A 173 -1.96 9.85 -2.33
C THR A 173 -3.29 9.32 -2.86
N VAL A 174 -3.76 8.18 -2.34
CA VAL A 174 -5.06 7.60 -2.75
C VAL A 174 -6.20 8.57 -2.45
N THR A 175 -6.23 9.18 -1.26
CA THR A 175 -7.27 10.14 -0.89
C THR A 175 -7.26 11.35 -1.81
N ILE A 176 -6.09 11.93 -2.09
CA ILE A 176 -5.96 13.06 -3.03
C ILE A 176 -6.46 12.65 -4.43
N SER A 177 -6.07 11.46 -4.92
CA SER A 177 -6.49 10.97 -6.23
C SER A 177 -8.02 10.84 -6.33
N ILE A 178 -8.67 10.30 -5.29
CA ILE A 178 -10.13 10.20 -5.25
C ILE A 178 -10.78 11.58 -5.28
N PHE A 179 -10.29 12.54 -4.46
CA PHE A 179 -10.84 13.90 -4.43
C PHE A 179 -10.61 14.65 -5.74
N VAL A 180 -9.45 14.50 -6.37
CA VAL A 180 -9.19 15.07 -7.69
C VAL A 180 -10.17 14.52 -8.72
N GLY A 181 -10.40 13.21 -8.73
CA GLY A 181 -11.41 12.58 -9.60
C GLY A 181 -12.81 13.14 -9.34
N LEU A 182 -13.22 13.35 -8.09
CA LEU A 182 -14.51 13.97 -7.74
C LEU A 182 -14.63 15.40 -8.27
N ILE A 183 -13.59 16.21 -8.16
CA ILE A 183 -13.58 17.61 -8.58
C ILE A 183 -13.57 17.73 -10.12
N ALA A 184 -12.85 16.84 -10.80
CA ALA A 184 -12.76 16.83 -12.26
C ALA A 184 -14.09 16.51 -12.97
N GLY A 185 -15.12 16.09 -12.22
CA GLY A 185 -16.45 15.86 -12.77
C GLY A 185 -16.53 14.62 -13.67
N ASP A 186 -15.66 13.67 -13.49
CA ASP A 186 -15.68 12.40 -14.19
C ASP A 186 -17.02 11.67 -13.97
N ALA A 187 -17.50 10.92 -14.95
CA ALA A 187 -18.75 10.14 -14.89
C ALA A 187 -18.79 9.17 -13.68
N ARG A 188 -17.62 8.75 -13.18
CA ARG A 188 -17.46 8.03 -11.93
C ARG A 188 -18.04 8.75 -10.71
N ASN A 189 -18.14 10.08 -10.75
CA ASN A 189 -18.53 10.91 -9.61
C ASN A 189 -20.03 11.01 -9.43
N ALA A 190 -20.80 10.47 -10.36
CA ALA A 190 -22.25 10.52 -10.32
C ALA A 190 -22.86 9.53 -9.31
N SER A 191 -22.09 8.58 -8.78
CA SER A 191 -22.62 7.60 -7.82
C SER A 191 -22.43 8.04 -6.37
N ASP A 192 -23.47 7.83 -5.54
CA ASP A 192 -23.39 8.04 -4.09
C ASP A 192 -22.30 7.17 -3.44
N GLN A 193 -21.98 6.02 -4.04
CA GLN A 193 -20.93 5.13 -3.57
C GLN A 193 -19.55 5.77 -3.69
N ASN A 194 -19.25 6.46 -4.79
CA ASN A 194 -17.96 7.14 -4.96
C ASN A 194 -17.75 8.27 -3.96
N GLN A 195 -18.82 8.99 -3.60
CA GLN A 195 -18.77 9.99 -2.54
C GLN A 195 -18.49 9.34 -1.18
N LEU A 196 -19.14 8.21 -0.90
CA LEU A 196 -18.91 7.44 0.33
C LEU A 196 -17.46 6.92 0.39
N ASP A 197 -16.92 6.42 -0.71
CA ASP A 197 -15.56 5.91 -0.79
C ASP A 197 -14.53 7.05 -0.61
N ALA A 198 -14.78 8.23 -1.15
CA ALA A 198 -13.97 9.42 -0.92
C ALA A 198 -13.96 9.84 0.57
N MET A 199 -15.15 9.88 1.20
CA MET A 199 -15.26 10.20 2.62
C MET A 199 -14.54 9.14 3.48
N THR A 200 -14.69 7.87 3.13
CA THR A 200 -14.00 6.76 3.82
C THR A 200 -12.49 6.88 3.66
N GLY A 201 -12.00 7.19 2.45
CA GLY A 201 -10.58 7.45 2.20
C GLY A 201 -10.03 8.59 3.06
N ALA A 202 -10.78 9.69 3.18
CA ALA A 202 -10.41 10.81 4.05
C ALA A 202 -10.36 10.41 5.54
N VAL A 203 -11.33 9.63 5.99
CA VAL A 203 -11.35 9.10 7.38
C VAL A 203 -10.16 8.18 7.62
N VAL A 204 -9.87 7.25 6.72
CA VAL A 204 -8.72 6.34 6.82
C VAL A 204 -7.41 7.13 6.86
N MET A 205 -7.24 8.12 5.98
CA MET A 205 -6.09 9.02 6.01
C MET A 205 -5.93 9.72 7.37
N LEU A 206 -7.02 10.27 7.91
CA LEU A 206 -7.00 10.92 9.22
C LEU A 206 -6.63 9.94 10.34
N LEU A 207 -7.14 8.72 10.31
CA LEU A 207 -6.80 7.69 11.30
C LEU A 207 -5.31 7.34 11.27
N VAL A 208 -4.70 7.23 10.09
CA VAL A 208 -3.24 6.99 9.96
C VAL A 208 -2.46 8.17 10.51
N LEU A 209 -2.83 9.41 10.16
CA LEU A 209 -2.16 10.61 10.64
C LEU A 209 -2.28 10.75 12.18
N ILE A 210 -3.48 10.57 12.72
CA ILE A 210 -3.70 10.60 14.17
C ILE A 210 -2.84 9.53 14.84
N SER A 211 -2.85 8.29 14.34
CA SER A 211 -2.03 7.20 14.89
C SER A 211 -0.56 7.60 14.91
N TYR A 212 -0.03 8.07 13.80
CA TYR A 212 1.37 8.46 13.70
C TYR A 212 1.76 9.55 14.67
N PHE A 213 1.02 10.67 14.69
CA PHE A 213 1.34 11.80 15.55
C PHE A 213 1.21 11.46 17.06
N ARG A 214 0.25 10.63 17.41
CA ARG A 214 0.09 10.18 18.80
C ARG A 214 1.20 9.21 19.23
N LEU A 215 1.67 8.37 18.31
CA LEU A 215 2.72 7.39 18.59
C LEU A 215 4.14 7.99 18.63
N LYS A 216 4.32 9.29 18.32
CA LYS A 216 5.61 9.97 18.54
C LYS A 216 6.07 9.87 19.99
N GLY A 217 5.15 9.97 20.93
CA GLY A 217 5.43 9.79 22.36
C GLY A 217 5.79 8.36 22.76
N GLU A 218 5.55 7.36 21.89
CA GLU A 218 5.87 5.95 22.11
C GLU A 218 7.05 5.48 21.25
N GLY A 219 7.84 6.41 20.71
CA GLY A 219 9.08 6.09 19.98
C GLY A 219 8.88 5.62 18.55
N VAL A 220 7.77 5.98 17.89
CA VAL A 220 7.56 5.60 16.48
C VAL A 220 8.69 6.06 15.59
N GLU A 221 9.32 7.19 15.90
CA GLU A 221 10.44 7.79 15.17
C GLU A 221 11.82 7.31 15.68
N ASP A 222 11.88 6.34 16.58
CA ASP A 222 13.14 5.81 17.08
C ASP A 222 13.96 5.23 15.90
N GLY A 223 15.24 5.58 15.87
CA GLY A 223 16.14 5.13 14.81
C GLY A 223 15.96 5.83 13.45
N ILE A 224 15.17 6.93 13.38
CA ILE A 224 15.20 7.78 12.19
C ILE A 224 16.53 8.50 12.14
N THR A 225 17.41 8.04 11.26
CA THR A 225 18.67 8.73 10.91
C THR A 225 18.54 9.61 9.66
N PHE A 226 17.37 9.58 9.03
CA PHE A 226 17.10 10.05 7.67
C PHE A 226 17.24 11.57 7.46
N LEU A 227 17.17 12.39 8.51
CA LEU A 227 17.19 13.85 8.36
C LEU A 227 18.14 14.57 9.35
N GLY A 228 18.87 13.87 10.18
CA GLY A 228 19.54 14.50 11.34
C GLY A 228 21.05 14.49 11.37
N GLU A 229 21.74 13.58 10.68
CA GLU A 229 23.20 13.52 10.66
C GLU A 229 23.72 13.55 9.23
N PRO A 230 24.84 14.26 8.97
CA PRO A 230 25.50 14.19 7.68
C PRO A 230 25.96 12.75 7.48
N VAL A 231 25.31 12.07 6.55
CA VAL A 231 25.68 10.72 6.14
C VAL A 231 27.04 10.82 5.46
N GLU A 232 27.98 10.00 5.86
CA GLU A 232 29.24 9.84 5.15
C GLU A 232 28.99 9.57 3.65
N ASP A 233 29.91 9.95 2.79
CA ASP A 233 29.77 10.08 1.31
C ASP A 233 29.01 8.93 0.61
N GLU A 234 29.02 7.71 1.13
CA GLU A 234 28.30 6.56 0.56
C GLU A 234 26.75 6.65 0.72
N GLY A 235 26.27 7.34 1.75
CA GLY A 235 24.82 7.50 1.99
C GLY A 235 24.16 8.57 1.11
N MET A 236 24.93 9.55 0.62
CA MET A 236 24.41 10.63 -0.22
C MET A 236 23.87 10.10 -1.55
N TRP A 237 24.48 9.10 -2.16
CA TRP A 237 24.03 8.48 -3.39
C TRP A 237 22.74 7.67 -3.18
N THR A 238 22.66 6.93 -2.10
CA THR A 238 21.48 6.12 -1.77
C THR A 238 20.28 7.02 -1.46
N ASN A 239 20.49 8.11 -0.73
CA ASN A 239 19.46 9.10 -0.43
C ASN A 239 19.02 9.86 -1.69
N SER A 240 19.94 10.17 -2.60
CA SER A 240 19.63 10.80 -3.88
C SER A 240 18.84 9.86 -4.79
N LEU A 241 19.16 8.58 -4.84
CA LEU A 241 18.40 7.58 -5.59
C LEU A 241 17.01 7.37 -5.01
N LEU A 242 16.86 7.33 -3.68
CA LEU A 242 15.58 7.25 -3.01
C LEU A 242 14.72 8.50 -3.27
N LEU A 243 15.30 9.68 -3.18
CA LEU A 243 14.63 10.94 -3.50
C LEU A 243 14.23 10.97 -4.98
N PHE A 244 15.12 10.55 -5.88
CA PHE A 244 14.81 10.45 -7.30
C PHE A 244 13.67 9.46 -7.56
N ALA A 245 13.69 8.27 -6.95
CA ALA A 245 12.62 7.29 -7.08
C ALA A 245 11.27 7.82 -6.54
N LEU A 246 11.30 8.56 -5.44
CA LEU A 246 10.13 9.20 -4.84
C LEU A 246 9.58 10.30 -5.76
N VAL A 247 10.43 11.15 -6.31
CA VAL A 247 10.04 12.21 -7.26
C VAL A 247 9.50 11.59 -8.56
N MET A 248 10.17 10.56 -9.10
CA MET A 248 9.69 9.87 -10.30
C MET A 248 8.37 9.15 -10.07
N GLY A 249 8.20 8.50 -8.92
CA GLY A 249 6.94 7.88 -8.52
C GLY A 249 5.81 8.91 -8.37
N ALA A 250 6.09 10.06 -7.77
CA ALA A 250 5.12 11.15 -7.65
C ALA A 250 4.77 11.77 -9.01
N LEU A 251 5.76 11.95 -9.89
CA LEU A 251 5.53 12.45 -11.26
C LEU A 251 4.72 11.43 -12.09
N PHE A 252 5.01 10.13 -11.95
CA PHE A 252 4.24 9.09 -12.62
C PHE A 252 2.79 9.08 -12.13
N ALA A 253 2.58 9.09 -10.80
CA ALA A 253 1.23 9.18 -10.23
C ALA A 253 0.50 10.47 -10.68
N ALA A 254 1.21 11.60 -10.74
CA ALA A 254 0.65 12.85 -11.24
C ALA A 254 0.31 12.77 -12.73
N SER A 255 1.11 12.09 -13.56
CA SER A 255 0.84 11.92 -14.98
C SER A 255 -0.42 11.09 -15.22
N GLU A 256 -0.63 10.02 -14.44
CA GLU A 256 -1.84 9.20 -14.50
C GLU A 256 -3.11 9.97 -14.11
N ILE A 257 -2.96 11.04 -13.31
CA ILE A 257 -4.07 11.91 -12.90
C ILE A 257 -4.29 13.02 -13.91
N ILE A 258 -3.22 13.61 -14.47
CA ILE A 258 -3.28 14.82 -15.31
C ILE A 258 -3.54 14.47 -16.78
N LEU A 259 -2.93 13.40 -17.31
CA LEU A 259 -3.09 13.00 -18.71
C LEU A 259 -4.55 12.74 -19.12
N PRO A 260 -5.40 12.10 -18.32
CA PRO A 260 -6.81 11.95 -18.65
C PRO A 260 -7.63 13.26 -18.61
N MET A 261 -7.05 14.34 -18.05
CA MET A 261 -7.71 15.66 -17.96
C MET A 261 -7.38 16.57 -19.14
N MET A 262 -6.40 16.21 -19.96
CA MET A 262 -6.00 16.95 -21.18
C MET A 262 -6.63 16.36 -22.44
#